data_da3286bc1106b67c8622ea52e081d873
#
_entry.id   da3286bc1106b67c8622ea52e081d873
#
_cell.length_a   1.000
_cell.length_b   1.000
_cell.length_c   1.000
_cell.angle_alpha   90.00
_cell.angle_beta   90.00
_cell.angle_gamma   90.00
#
_symmetry.space_group_name_H-M   'P 1'
#
loop_
_entity.id
_entity.type
_entity.pdbx_description
1 polymer ?
#
loop_
_entity_poly.entity_id
_entity_poly.type
_entity_poly.pdbx_seq_one_letter_code
_entity_poly.pdbx_strand_id
1 'polypeptide(L)'
;MLQLKNIVKNYVSGDTEVHALKGINLSFRKSEFVSVLGPSGCGKTTMLNIIGGLDKYTSGDLLINGVSTKQYKDGDWDNYRNHSIGFVFQSYNLIPHQTVLGNVELALTLSGVPKKEKRKRAINALERVGLGN
;
A
#
# COMPACT_ATOMS: atom_id res chain seq x y z
N MET A 1 12.12 1.19 -8.94
CA MET A 1 11.65 2.41 -9.59
C MET A 1 10.15 2.34 -9.83
N LEU A 2 9.48 3.45 -9.65
CA LEU A 2 8.03 3.55 -9.74
C LEU A 2 7.69 4.72 -10.65
N GLN A 3 6.82 4.52 -11.63
CA GLN A 3 6.39 5.58 -12.55
C GLN A 3 4.88 5.61 -12.70
N LEU A 4 4.30 6.80 -12.56
CA LEU A 4 2.90 7.06 -12.87
C LEU A 4 2.83 7.85 -14.17
N LYS A 5 2.10 7.32 -15.15
CA LYS A 5 1.92 7.96 -16.46
C LYS A 5 0.44 8.23 -16.70
N ASN A 6 0.05 9.50 -16.71
CA ASN A 6 -1.32 9.94 -16.92
C ASN A 6 -2.34 9.19 -16.07
N ILE A 7 -2.04 8.98 -14.80
CA ILE A 7 -2.94 8.28 -13.90
C ILE A 7 -4.20 9.11 -13.66
N VAL A 8 -5.32 8.53 -14.01
CA VAL A 8 -6.65 9.08 -13.79
C VAL A 8 -7.41 8.15 -12.84
N LYS A 9 -8.05 8.73 -11.85
CA LYS A 9 -8.95 8.00 -10.97
C LYS A 9 -10.24 8.76 -10.80
N ASN A 10 -11.32 8.13 -11.21
CA ASN A 10 -12.69 8.63 -11.07
C ASN A 10 -13.47 7.70 -10.15
N TYR A 11 -14.21 8.30 -9.21
CA TYR A 11 -15.17 7.58 -8.38
C TYR A 11 -16.56 7.93 -8.84
N VAL A 12 -17.39 6.92 -9.08
CA VAL A 12 -18.77 7.08 -9.50
C VAL A 12 -19.68 6.60 -8.37
N SER A 13 -20.59 7.47 -7.93
CA SER A 13 -21.59 7.15 -6.91
C SER A 13 -22.95 7.66 -7.40
N GLY A 14 -23.80 6.75 -7.85
CA GLY A 14 -25.07 7.11 -8.49
C GLY A 14 -24.86 7.98 -9.72
N ASP A 15 -25.44 9.17 -9.74
CA ASP A 15 -25.30 10.14 -10.84
C ASP A 15 -24.11 11.10 -10.64
N THR A 16 -23.34 10.94 -9.55
CA THR A 16 -22.23 11.82 -9.23
C THR A 16 -20.91 11.15 -9.57
N GLU A 17 -20.05 11.88 -10.29
CA GLU A 17 -18.68 11.45 -10.60
C GLU A 17 -17.68 12.41 -9.96
N VAL A 18 -16.70 11.85 -9.24
CA VAL A 18 -15.61 12.62 -8.62
C VAL A 18 -14.29 12.27 -9.31
N HIS A 19 -13.65 13.28 -9.88
CA HIS A 19 -12.34 13.16 -10.52
C HIS A 19 -11.25 13.35 -9.46
N ALA A 20 -10.84 12.27 -8.80
CA ALA A 20 -9.85 12.31 -7.73
C ALA A 20 -8.44 12.57 -8.25
N LEU A 21 -8.08 11.97 -9.38
CA LEU A 21 -6.80 12.19 -10.06
C LEU A 21 -7.06 12.49 -11.54
N LYS A 22 -6.40 13.53 -12.05
CA LYS A 22 -6.67 14.10 -13.39
C LYS A 22 -5.46 14.00 -14.32
N GLY A 23 -4.81 12.86 -14.36
CA GLY A 23 -3.64 12.68 -15.23
C GLY A 23 -2.33 12.99 -14.52
N ILE A 24 -2.02 12.25 -13.49
CA ILE A 24 -0.81 12.41 -12.69
C ILE A 24 0.39 11.77 -13.39
N ASN A 25 1.46 12.54 -13.53
CA ASN A 25 2.74 12.08 -14.04
C ASN A 25 3.82 12.27 -12.97
N LEU A 26 4.34 11.19 -12.43
CA LEU A 26 5.38 11.19 -11.41
C LEU A 26 6.34 10.03 -11.62
N SER A 27 7.60 10.24 -11.25
CA SER A 27 8.63 9.19 -11.25
C SER A 27 9.34 9.18 -9.91
N PHE A 28 9.52 8.00 -9.34
CA PHE A 28 10.24 7.78 -8.10
C PHE A 28 11.48 6.95 -8.39
N ARG A 29 12.62 7.41 -7.86
CA ARG A 29 13.90 6.72 -8.01
C ARG A 29 14.06 5.65 -6.92
N LYS A 30 14.98 4.73 -7.17
CA LYS A 30 15.35 3.73 -6.16
C LYS A 30 15.95 4.42 -4.93
N SER A 31 15.56 3.94 -3.74
CA SER A 31 16.06 4.43 -2.45
C SER A 31 15.83 5.93 -2.22
N GLU A 32 14.73 6.45 -2.75
CA GLU A 32 14.34 7.86 -2.59
C GLU A 32 13.36 8.03 -1.44
N PHE A 33 13.57 9.07 -0.64
CA PHE A 33 12.62 9.51 0.39
C PHE A 33 11.80 10.66 -0.17
N VAL A 34 10.48 10.49 -0.23
CA VAL A 34 9.56 11.46 -0.87
C VAL A 34 8.47 11.90 0.10
N SER A 35 8.19 13.20 0.12
CA SER A 35 7.03 13.76 0.80
C SER A 35 5.98 14.19 -0.23
N VAL A 36 4.72 13.87 0.03
CA VAL A 36 3.58 14.27 -0.79
C VAL A 36 2.77 15.30 0.01
N LEU A 37 2.81 16.55 -0.46
CA LEU A 37 2.18 17.68 0.22
C LEU A 37 0.98 18.19 -0.58
N GLY A 38 -0.03 18.67 0.14
CA GLY A 38 -1.20 19.28 -0.45
C GLY A 38 -2.35 19.36 0.55
N PRO A 39 -3.37 20.19 0.25
CA PRO A 39 -4.55 20.31 1.12
C PRO A 39 -5.35 19.03 1.18
N SER A 40 -6.19 18.91 2.21
CA SER A 40 -7.11 17.78 2.35
C SER A 40 -8.02 17.68 1.12
N GLY A 41 -8.23 16.46 0.62
CA GLY A 41 -9.08 16.20 -0.54
C GLY A 41 -8.41 16.44 -1.90
N CYS A 42 -7.10 16.68 -1.96
CA CYS A 42 -6.41 16.89 -3.23
C CYS A 42 -5.96 15.59 -3.94
N GLY A 43 -6.31 14.42 -3.39
CA GLY A 43 -6.00 13.12 -4.01
C GLY A 43 -4.75 12.43 -3.51
N LYS A 44 -4.09 12.90 -2.46
CA LYS A 44 -2.89 12.28 -1.90
C LYS A 44 -3.12 10.83 -1.49
N THR A 45 -4.15 10.57 -0.70
CA THR A 45 -4.51 9.23 -0.23
C THR A 45 -4.88 8.32 -1.39
N THR A 46 -5.64 8.83 -2.36
CA THR A 46 -6.02 8.09 -3.57
C THR A 46 -4.78 7.66 -4.34
N MET A 47 -3.84 8.56 -4.56
CA MET A 47 -2.59 8.26 -5.25
C MET A 47 -1.77 7.20 -4.50
N LEU A 48 -1.64 7.33 -3.20
CA LEU A 48 -0.90 6.36 -2.37
C LEU A 48 -1.56 4.98 -2.36
N ASN A 49 -2.89 4.93 -2.34
CA ASN A 49 -3.62 3.66 -2.43
C ASN A 49 -3.42 2.97 -3.78
N ILE A 50 -3.36 3.72 -4.87
CA ILE A 50 -3.07 3.18 -6.19
C ILE A 50 -1.64 2.65 -6.26
N ILE A 51 -0.67 3.41 -5.77
CA ILE A 51 0.74 2.98 -5.71
C ILE A 51 0.89 1.71 -4.88
N GLY A 52 0.16 1.61 -3.78
CA GLY A 52 0.19 0.44 -2.90
C GLY A 52 -0.62 -0.76 -3.38
N GLY A 53 -1.34 -0.63 -4.48
CA GLY A 53 -2.18 -1.70 -5.01
C GLY A 53 -3.47 -1.94 -4.22
N LEU A 54 -3.88 -0.98 -3.38
CA LEU A 54 -5.13 -1.07 -2.61
C LEU A 54 -6.34 -0.60 -3.41
N ASP A 55 -6.12 0.18 -4.46
CA ASP A 55 -7.15 0.68 -5.34
C ASP A 55 -6.66 0.62 -6.79
N LYS A 56 -7.60 0.59 -7.73
CA LYS A 56 -7.29 0.54 -9.16
C LYS A 56 -7.43 1.92 -9.77
N TYR A 57 -6.51 2.27 -10.67
CA TYR A 57 -6.65 3.50 -11.45
C TYR A 57 -7.65 3.31 -12.61
N THR A 58 -8.33 4.39 -12.99
CA THR A 58 -9.32 4.36 -14.07
C THR A 58 -8.66 4.27 -15.44
N SER A 59 -7.60 5.04 -15.65
CA SER A 59 -6.80 5.04 -16.88
C SER A 59 -5.38 5.52 -16.59
N GLY A 60 -4.54 5.47 -17.60
CA GLY A 60 -3.12 5.73 -17.47
C GLY A 60 -2.35 4.45 -17.30
N ASP A 61 -1.13 4.55 -16.79
CA ASP A 61 -0.28 3.39 -16.53
C ASP A 61 0.58 3.61 -15.27
N LEU A 62 0.61 2.59 -14.43
CA LEU A 62 1.54 2.51 -13.31
C LEU A 62 2.61 1.46 -13.64
N LEU A 63 3.86 1.89 -13.70
CA LEU A 63 4.99 0.99 -13.96
C LEU A 63 5.76 0.74 -12.66
N ILE A 64 6.03 -0.51 -12.38
CA ILE A 64 6.83 -0.96 -11.25
C ILE A 64 8.06 -1.68 -11.81
N ASN A 65 9.25 -1.12 -11.57
CA ASN A 65 10.51 -1.62 -12.13
C ASN A 65 10.47 -1.77 -13.65
N GLY A 66 9.81 -0.81 -14.34
CA GLY A 66 9.69 -0.81 -15.79
C GLY A 66 8.60 -1.71 -16.36
N VAL A 67 7.88 -2.42 -15.52
CA VAL A 67 6.79 -3.33 -15.93
C VAL A 67 5.44 -2.68 -15.70
N SER A 68 4.61 -2.64 -16.75
CA SER A 68 3.25 -2.09 -16.67
C SER A 68 2.35 -2.97 -15.80
N THR A 69 1.63 -2.33 -14.88
CA THR A 69 0.67 -3.01 -14.02
C THR A 69 -0.66 -3.30 -14.72
N LYS A 70 -0.86 -2.83 -15.95
CA LYS A 70 -2.04 -3.18 -16.76
C LYS A 70 -2.16 -4.68 -16.99
N GLN A 71 -1.02 -5.38 -16.99
CA GLN A 71 -0.94 -6.83 -17.18
C GLN A 71 -1.09 -7.60 -15.85
N TYR A 72 -1.17 -6.91 -14.73
CA TYR A 72 -1.27 -7.56 -13.42
C TYR A 72 -2.64 -8.19 -13.23
N LYS A 73 -2.60 -9.45 -12.79
CA LYS A 73 -3.76 -10.20 -12.31
C LYS A 73 -3.85 -10.06 -10.79
N ASP A 74 -4.94 -10.54 -10.19
CA ASP A 74 -5.14 -10.45 -8.74
C ASP A 74 -4.00 -11.09 -7.94
N GLY A 75 -3.45 -12.21 -8.41
CA GLY A 75 -2.29 -12.86 -7.79
C GLY A 75 -1.02 -12.00 -7.82
N ASP A 76 -0.79 -11.25 -8.89
CA ASP A 76 0.36 -10.35 -9.01
C ASP A 76 0.24 -9.20 -8.02
N TRP A 77 -0.96 -8.63 -7.87
CA TRP A 77 -1.23 -7.59 -6.89
C TRP A 77 -1.09 -8.09 -5.46
N ASP A 78 -1.54 -9.31 -5.17
CA ASP A 78 -1.39 -9.91 -3.84
C ASP A 78 0.09 -10.09 -3.49
N ASN A 79 0.88 -10.60 -4.43
CA ASN A 79 2.32 -10.76 -4.26
C ASN A 79 3.01 -9.40 -4.03
N TYR A 80 2.64 -8.38 -4.80
CA TYR A 80 3.17 -7.02 -4.67
C TYR A 80 2.87 -6.44 -3.28
N ARG A 81 1.62 -6.53 -2.81
CA ARG A 81 1.24 -6.03 -1.48
C ARG A 81 1.93 -6.77 -0.35
N ASN A 82 2.10 -8.08 -0.47
CA ASN A 82 2.65 -8.91 0.60
C ASN A 82 4.18 -8.85 0.68
N HIS A 83 4.85 -8.61 -0.43
CA HIS A 83 6.32 -8.76 -0.51
C HIS A 83 7.07 -7.48 -0.89
N SER A 84 6.43 -6.52 -1.55
CA SER A 84 7.11 -5.34 -2.09
C SER A 84 6.72 -4.04 -1.39
N ILE A 85 5.59 -4.01 -0.70
CA ILE A 85 5.02 -2.79 -0.09
C ILE A 85 4.84 -2.99 1.41
N GLY A 86 5.15 -1.96 2.17
CA GLY A 86 4.75 -1.83 3.56
C GLY A 86 3.86 -0.61 3.74
N PHE A 87 2.81 -0.73 4.53
CA PHE A 87 1.88 0.36 4.80
C PHE A 87 1.98 0.84 6.24
N VAL A 88 1.96 2.16 6.41
CA VAL A 88 1.70 2.79 7.69
C VAL A 88 0.42 3.61 7.51
N PHE A 89 -0.66 3.14 8.11
CA PHE A 89 -1.98 3.76 7.96
C PHE A 89 -2.15 4.97 8.90
N GLN A 90 -3.02 5.90 8.50
CA GLN A 90 -3.37 7.05 9.32
C GLN A 90 -4.10 6.64 10.61
N SER A 91 -4.95 5.61 10.55
CA SER A 91 -5.55 4.95 11.70
C SER A 91 -4.83 3.63 11.99
N TYR A 92 -4.98 3.11 13.19
CA TYR A 92 -4.17 1.95 13.64
C TYR A 92 -4.47 0.66 12.89
N ASN A 93 -5.68 0.50 12.33
CA ASN A 93 -6.12 -0.71 11.62
C ASN A 93 -5.86 -2.01 12.40
N LEU A 94 -6.06 -1.96 13.71
CA LEU A 94 -5.92 -3.12 14.58
C LEU A 94 -7.20 -3.95 14.60
N ILE A 95 -7.03 -5.26 14.72
CA ILE A 95 -8.14 -6.18 14.92
C ILE A 95 -8.43 -6.24 16.43
N PRO A 96 -9.57 -5.68 16.92
CA PRO A 96 -9.78 -5.47 18.36
C PRO A 96 -9.85 -6.75 19.20
N HIS A 97 -10.31 -7.85 18.60
CA HIS A 97 -10.45 -9.14 19.30
C HIS A 97 -9.19 -10.01 19.21
N GLN A 98 -8.13 -9.51 18.61
CA GLN A 98 -6.84 -10.18 18.56
C GLN A 98 -5.87 -9.58 19.56
N THR A 99 -4.92 -10.39 20.02
CA THR A 99 -3.83 -9.92 20.88
C THR A 99 -2.91 -8.96 20.12
N VAL A 100 -2.09 -8.20 20.85
CA VAL A 100 -1.06 -7.34 20.26
C VAL A 100 -0.13 -8.18 19.38
N LEU A 101 0.34 -9.31 19.90
CA LEU A 101 1.18 -10.25 19.14
C LEU A 101 0.48 -10.77 17.90
N GLY A 102 -0.80 -11.14 17.99
CA GLY A 102 -1.59 -11.64 16.87
C GLY A 102 -1.74 -10.62 15.74
N ASN A 103 -1.92 -9.35 16.07
CA ASN A 103 -1.97 -8.28 15.08
C ASN A 103 -0.65 -8.14 14.32
N VAL A 104 0.48 -8.24 15.00
CA VAL A 104 1.81 -8.15 14.36
C VAL A 104 2.10 -9.41 13.54
N GLU A 105 1.74 -10.58 14.04
CA GLU A 105 1.94 -11.85 13.33
C GLU A 105 1.15 -11.95 12.02
N LEU A 106 0.03 -11.24 11.92
CA LEU A 106 -0.82 -11.27 10.72
C LEU A 106 -0.06 -10.87 9.45
N ALA A 107 0.74 -9.81 9.52
CA ALA A 107 1.55 -9.36 8.38
C ALA A 107 2.54 -10.44 7.93
N LEU A 108 3.15 -11.15 8.88
CA LEU A 108 4.08 -12.24 8.61
C LEU A 108 3.37 -13.47 8.05
N THR A 109 2.14 -13.73 8.50
CA THR A 109 1.30 -14.81 7.97
C THR A 109 0.99 -14.57 6.49
N LEU A 110 0.60 -13.34 6.14
CA LEU A 110 0.30 -12.96 4.75
C LEU A 110 1.53 -13.03 3.85
N SER A 111 2.71 -12.80 4.41
CA SER A 111 3.98 -12.92 3.67
C SER A 111 4.53 -14.34 3.59
N GLY A 112 3.83 -15.32 4.16
CA GLY A 112 4.21 -16.73 4.08
C GLY A 112 5.33 -17.16 5.02
N VAL A 113 5.61 -16.40 6.09
CA VAL A 113 6.66 -16.74 7.06
C VAL A 113 6.26 -17.98 7.88
N PRO A 114 7.16 -18.98 8.06
CA PRO A 114 6.87 -20.17 8.84
C PRO A 114 6.49 -19.85 10.30
N LYS A 115 5.60 -20.66 10.86
CA LYS A 115 5.06 -20.45 12.23
C LYS A 115 6.15 -20.29 13.30
N LYS A 116 7.21 -21.07 13.22
CA LYS A 116 8.33 -21.02 14.19
C LYS A 116 9.03 -19.67 14.16
N GLU A 117 9.24 -19.12 12.99
CA GLU A 117 9.94 -17.86 12.77
C GLU A 117 9.03 -16.64 12.98
N LYS A 118 7.77 -16.78 12.65
CA LYS A 118 6.76 -15.71 12.74
C LYS A 118 6.67 -15.11 14.14
N ARG A 119 6.51 -15.97 15.15
CA ARG A 119 6.41 -15.52 16.55
C ARG A 119 7.67 -14.79 17.02
N LYS A 120 8.83 -15.33 16.69
CA LYS A 120 10.12 -14.74 17.03
C LYS A 120 10.30 -13.36 16.42
N ARG A 121 10.00 -13.22 15.14
CA ARG A 121 10.08 -11.94 14.44
C ARG A 121 9.09 -10.91 14.99
N ALA A 122 7.86 -11.33 15.30
CA ALA A 122 6.83 -10.46 15.85
C ALA A 122 7.24 -9.94 17.23
N ILE A 123 7.73 -10.80 18.11
CA ILE A 123 8.23 -10.41 19.43
C ILE A 123 9.39 -9.42 19.31
N ASN A 124 10.35 -9.72 18.43
CA ASN A 124 11.49 -8.84 18.20
C ASN A 124 11.06 -7.45 17.70
N ALA A 125 10.11 -7.39 16.77
CA ALA A 125 9.57 -6.12 16.30
C ALA A 125 8.90 -5.31 17.42
N LEU A 126 8.12 -5.96 18.26
CA LEU A 126 7.47 -5.31 19.41
C LEU A 126 8.49 -4.80 20.44
N GLU A 127 9.53 -5.55 20.72
CA GLU A 127 10.63 -5.13 21.62
C GLU A 127 11.33 -3.88 21.08
N ARG A 128 11.54 -3.80 19.78
CA ARG A 128 12.19 -2.65 19.14
C ARG A 128 11.42 -1.34 19.29
N VAL A 129 10.12 -1.41 19.50
CA VAL A 129 9.26 -0.23 19.73
C VAL A 129 8.81 -0.10 21.20
N GLY A 130 9.44 -0.83 22.10
CA GLY A 130 9.18 -0.73 23.54
C GLY A 130 7.94 -1.47 24.03
N LEU A 131 7.43 -2.41 23.27
CA LEU A 131 6.23 -3.20 23.61
C LEU A 131 6.56 -4.67 23.90
N GLY A 132 7.77 -4.95 24.39
CA GLY A 132 8.21 -6.31 24.66
C GLY A 132 7.72 -6.91 25.98
N ASN A 133 7.03 -6.14 26.83
CA ASN A 133 6.54 -6.57 28.15
C ASN A 133 5.02 -6.81 28.11
#